data_5c45a23ceb9cc6b9785b01f872a67a9d
#
_entry.id   5c45a23ceb9cc6b9785b01f872a67a9d
#
_cell.length_a   1.000
_cell.length_b   1.000
_cell.length_c   1.000
_cell.angle_alpha   90.00
_cell.angle_beta   90.00
_cell.angle_gamma   90.00
#
_symmetry.space_group_name_H-M   'P 1'
#
loop_
_entity.id
_entity.type
_entity.pdbx_description
1 polymer ?
#
loop_
_entity_poly.entity_id
_entity_poly.type
_entity_poly.pdbx_seq_one_letter_code
_entity_poly.pdbx_strand_id
1 'polypeptide(L)'
;MSDLREILGQSELFAGLGKASLDRIVQQLERVVFEKDNIVCREGEPGASMFMIVNGRVSVQKDTGWGQRELQQMGPRESFGEMALISREARSASVTALERTECLRLEQEGFSALLDQDPLFAQRVAKVLTRRISEIDRKTTEELLAAYRALMFGFANLTDSRDPETGSHLERTRGYCVLLAQKLAIHPRYKASMTQDFIDEIYNLSPLHDIGKVAIPDAILLKPARLTDEELEIMKTHTTAGAAAFQKVMEQCKAEVFVMAHRICLHHHEKWDGSGYPAHLAGDAIPLEARIMALADVYDALLSKRVYKAPMSYVATREEIRKSSGTYFDPVMTEIMMENIQLFEEIHRSHQDS
;
A
#
# COMPACT_ATOMS: atom_id res chain seq x y z
N MET A 1 -26.22 -2.80 -42.21
CA MET A 1 -25.14 -3.82 -42.24
C MET A 1 -23.74 -3.22 -42.31
N SER A 2 -23.46 -2.19 -43.14
CA SER A 2 -22.15 -1.52 -43.15
C SER A 2 -21.78 -0.88 -41.81
N ASP A 3 -22.73 -0.23 -41.17
CA ASP A 3 -22.58 0.45 -39.87
C ASP A 3 -22.20 -0.52 -38.73
N LEU A 4 -22.84 -1.70 -38.64
CA LEU A 4 -22.50 -2.69 -37.61
C LEU A 4 -21.10 -3.29 -37.77
N ARG A 5 -20.64 -3.49 -39.01
CA ARG A 5 -19.25 -3.95 -39.25
C ARG A 5 -18.21 -2.93 -38.81
N GLU A 6 -18.49 -1.66 -39.05
CA GLU A 6 -17.61 -0.59 -38.62
C GLU A 6 -17.52 -0.51 -37.09
N ILE A 7 -18.67 -0.59 -36.41
CA ILE A 7 -18.74 -0.62 -34.95
C ILE A 7 -17.98 -1.84 -34.38
N LEU A 8 -18.20 -3.04 -34.94
CA LEU A 8 -17.49 -4.25 -34.53
C LEU A 8 -15.98 -4.14 -34.77
N GLY A 9 -15.57 -3.65 -35.93
CA GLY A 9 -14.16 -3.50 -36.28
C GLY A 9 -13.38 -2.52 -35.38
N GLN A 10 -14.09 -1.63 -34.68
CA GLN A 10 -13.52 -0.70 -33.71
C GLN A 10 -13.53 -1.23 -32.26
N SER A 11 -14.20 -2.36 -32.00
CA SER A 11 -14.25 -2.97 -30.68
C SER A 11 -13.01 -3.83 -30.41
N GLU A 12 -12.65 -3.98 -29.15
CA GLU A 12 -11.46 -4.72 -28.77
C GLU A 12 -11.50 -6.19 -29.13
N LEU A 13 -12.66 -6.84 -28.99
CA LEU A 13 -12.84 -8.27 -29.25
C LEU A 13 -12.90 -8.59 -30.75
N PHE A 14 -13.49 -7.72 -31.58
CA PHE A 14 -13.76 -8.01 -32.98
C PHE A 14 -12.84 -7.27 -33.97
N ALA A 15 -11.95 -6.42 -33.48
CA ALA A 15 -11.01 -5.70 -34.32
C ALA A 15 -10.10 -6.65 -35.11
N GLY A 16 -9.97 -6.40 -36.42
CA GLY A 16 -9.10 -7.16 -37.31
C GLY A 16 -9.64 -8.51 -37.78
N LEU A 17 -10.86 -8.89 -37.41
CA LEU A 17 -11.52 -10.09 -37.97
C LEU A 17 -11.79 -9.92 -39.47
N GLY A 18 -11.69 -11.01 -40.20
CA GLY A 18 -11.99 -11.04 -41.63
C GLY A 18 -13.45 -10.73 -41.94
N LYS A 19 -13.72 -10.21 -43.15
CA LYS A 19 -15.06 -9.80 -43.56
C LYS A 19 -16.08 -10.94 -43.41
N ALA A 20 -15.71 -12.18 -43.73
CA ALA A 20 -16.59 -13.37 -43.62
C ALA A 20 -16.97 -13.68 -42.15
N SER A 21 -16.04 -13.49 -41.19
CA SER A 21 -16.30 -13.65 -39.76
C SER A 21 -17.21 -12.55 -39.25
N LEU A 22 -16.97 -11.30 -39.62
CA LEU A 22 -17.82 -10.16 -39.25
C LEU A 22 -19.25 -10.32 -39.81
N ASP A 23 -19.41 -10.82 -41.04
CA ASP A 23 -20.72 -11.04 -41.63
C ASP A 23 -21.52 -12.10 -40.89
N ARG A 24 -20.89 -13.18 -40.44
CA ARG A 24 -21.51 -14.19 -39.60
C ARG A 24 -21.94 -13.68 -38.24
N ILE A 25 -21.06 -12.86 -37.60
CA ILE A 25 -21.36 -12.25 -36.31
C ILE A 25 -22.57 -11.32 -36.43
N VAL A 26 -22.57 -10.41 -37.41
CA VAL A 26 -23.66 -9.45 -37.63
C VAL A 26 -25.04 -10.14 -37.76
N GLN A 27 -25.09 -11.36 -38.34
CA GLN A 27 -26.34 -12.10 -38.46
C GLN A 27 -26.85 -12.70 -37.14
N GLN A 28 -25.98 -12.83 -36.13
CA GLN A 28 -26.30 -13.43 -34.84
C GLN A 28 -26.44 -12.38 -33.73
N LEU A 29 -26.13 -11.10 -34.02
CA LEU A 29 -26.25 -10.03 -33.06
C LEU A 29 -27.69 -9.51 -32.98
N GLU A 30 -28.13 -9.37 -31.74
CA GLU A 30 -29.39 -8.70 -31.43
C GLU A 30 -29.11 -7.33 -30.83
N ARG A 31 -29.80 -6.29 -31.29
CA ARG A 31 -29.74 -4.94 -30.73
C ARG A 31 -30.71 -4.84 -29.55
N VAL A 32 -30.23 -4.54 -28.38
CA VAL A 32 -30.99 -4.38 -27.15
C VAL A 32 -30.74 -3.00 -26.52
N VAL A 33 -31.78 -2.46 -25.90
CA VAL A 33 -31.71 -1.15 -25.24
C VAL A 33 -32.12 -1.31 -23.79
N PHE A 34 -31.34 -0.71 -22.93
CA PHE A 34 -31.57 -0.63 -21.49
C PHE A 34 -31.78 0.81 -21.10
N GLU A 35 -32.85 1.11 -20.40
CA GLU A 35 -33.05 2.42 -19.80
C GLU A 35 -32.15 2.60 -18.57
N LYS A 36 -31.95 3.83 -18.15
CA LYS A 36 -31.18 4.14 -16.95
C LYS A 36 -31.66 3.32 -15.75
N ASP A 37 -30.74 2.84 -14.94
CA ASP A 37 -30.91 2.02 -13.76
C ASP A 37 -31.47 0.60 -14.04
N ASN A 38 -31.63 0.21 -15.33
CA ASN A 38 -31.94 -1.18 -15.66
C ASN A 38 -30.75 -2.10 -15.40
N ILE A 39 -31.02 -3.24 -14.77
CA ILE A 39 -30.04 -4.29 -14.59
C ILE A 39 -29.96 -5.12 -15.86
N VAL A 40 -28.78 -5.17 -16.48
CA VAL A 40 -28.52 -5.94 -17.69
C VAL A 40 -28.30 -7.42 -17.39
N CYS A 41 -27.55 -7.71 -16.32
CA CYS A 41 -27.38 -9.06 -15.78
C CYS A 41 -27.05 -8.97 -14.27
N ARG A 42 -27.39 -10.04 -13.52
CA ARG A 42 -27.13 -10.13 -12.08
C ARG A 42 -26.01 -11.12 -11.78
N GLU A 43 -25.20 -10.80 -10.78
CA GLU A 43 -24.24 -11.74 -10.21
C GLU A 43 -24.94 -13.03 -9.76
N GLY A 44 -24.32 -14.18 -10.02
CA GLY A 44 -24.87 -15.49 -9.68
C GLY A 44 -25.91 -16.06 -10.66
N GLU A 45 -26.44 -15.27 -11.62
CA GLU A 45 -27.32 -15.79 -12.66
C GLU A 45 -26.55 -16.57 -13.75
N PRO A 46 -27.15 -17.57 -14.37
CA PRO A 46 -26.55 -18.24 -15.54
C PRO A 46 -26.25 -17.25 -16.66
N GLY A 47 -25.04 -17.30 -17.20
CA GLY A 47 -24.61 -16.41 -18.27
C GLY A 47 -24.72 -17.07 -19.64
N ALA A 48 -25.76 -16.74 -20.43
CA ALA A 48 -25.98 -17.30 -21.77
C ALA A 48 -25.61 -16.32 -22.91
N SER A 49 -25.19 -15.09 -22.63
CA SER A 49 -24.91 -14.07 -23.64
C SER A 49 -23.83 -13.12 -23.21
N MET A 50 -23.15 -12.47 -24.16
CA MET A 50 -22.30 -11.30 -23.94
C MET A 50 -22.92 -10.07 -24.60
N PHE A 51 -22.46 -8.91 -24.18
CA PHE A 51 -22.93 -7.62 -24.66
C PHE A 51 -21.75 -6.74 -25.08
N MET A 52 -21.90 -6.02 -26.19
CA MET A 52 -21.00 -4.94 -26.61
C MET A 52 -21.75 -3.62 -26.58
N ILE A 53 -21.23 -2.63 -25.93
CA ILE A 53 -21.86 -1.31 -25.81
C ILE A 53 -21.67 -0.54 -27.12
N VAL A 54 -22.78 -0.13 -27.72
CA VAL A 54 -22.79 0.74 -28.89
C VAL A 54 -22.82 2.21 -28.47
N ASN A 55 -23.70 2.52 -27.52
CA ASN A 55 -23.87 3.86 -26.97
C ASN A 55 -24.33 3.76 -25.51
N GLY A 56 -24.00 4.77 -24.70
CA GLY A 56 -24.29 4.80 -23.28
C GLY A 56 -23.16 4.22 -22.41
N ARG A 57 -23.46 3.99 -21.13
CA ARG A 57 -22.51 3.49 -20.13
C ARG A 57 -23.18 2.54 -19.15
N VAL A 58 -22.40 1.60 -18.65
CA VAL A 58 -22.82 0.66 -17.61
C VAL A 58 -21.85 0.67 -16.43
N SER A 59 -22.35 0.33 -15.24
CA SER A 59 -21.56 0.06 -14.05
C SER A 59 -21.50 -1.44 -13.81
N VAL A 60 -20.31 -1.99 -13.63
CA VAL A 60 -20.07 -3.39 -13.24
C VAL A 60 -19.88 -3.41 -11.73
N GLN A 61 -20.71 -4.16 -11.02
CA GLN A 61 -20.77 -4.18 -9.57
C GLN A 61 -20.71 -5.60 -9.02
N LYS A 62 -20.06 -5.76 -7.89
CA LYS A 62 -19.98 -7.04 -7.18
C LYS A 62 -20.53 -6.92 -5.77
N ASP A 63 -21.26 -7.94 -5.32
CA ASP A 63 -21.70 -8.05 -3.94
C ASP A 63 -20.53 -8.50 -3.06
N THR A 64 -20.22 -7.69 -2.04
CA THR A 64 -19.14 -7.97 -1.06
C THR A 64 -19.66 -8.60 0.23
N GLY A 65 -20.98 -8.84 0.35
CA GLY A 65 -21.64 -9.22 1.60
C GLY A 65 -21.90 -8.03 2.55
N TRP A 66 -21.29 -6.87 2.29
CA TRP A 66 -21.48 -5.63 3.04
C TRP A 66 -22.11 -4.52 2.18
N GLY A 67 -22.41 -4.86 0.90
CA GLY A 67 -23.02 -3.96 -0.08
C GLY A 67 -22.42 -4.12 -1.47
N GLN A 68 -23.02 -3.42 -2.43
CA GLN A 68 -22.59 -3.43 -3.83
C GLN A 68 -21.34 -2.55 -3.98
N ARG A 69 -20.25 -3.14 -4.52
CA ARG A 69 -19.01 -2.42 -4.84
C ARG A 69 -18.88 -2.26 -6.34
N GLU A 70 -18.76 -1.04 -6.83
CA GLU A 70 -18.44 -0.78 -8.23
C GLU A 70 -17.00 -1.21 -8.53
N LEU A 71 -16.85 -2.14 -9.48
CA LEU A 71 -15.56 -2.60 -9.97
C LEU A 71 -15.01 -1.67 -11.04
N GLN A 72 -15.88 -1.31 -12.02
CA GLN A 72 -15.53 -0.40 -13.12
C GLN A 72 -16.80 0.12 -13.82
N GLN A 73 -16.65 1.22 -14.56
CA GLN A 73 -17.61 1.68 -15.54
C GLN A 73 -17.12 1.35 -16.95
N MET A 74 -18.05 0.99 -17.84
CA MET A 74 -17.74 0.64 -19.21
C MET A 74 -18.57 1.48 -20.17
N GLY A 75 -17.98 1.82 -21.32
CA GLY A 75 -18.57 2.71 -22.34
C GLY A 75 -18.57 2.09 -23.74
N PRO A 76 -18.83 2.93 -24.77
CA PRO A 76 -18.91 2.46 -26.16
C PRO A 76 -17.66 1.68 -26.61
N ARG A 77 -17.87 0.61 -27.38
CA ARG A 77 -16.88 -0.33 -27.92
C ARG A 77 -16.33 -1.34 -26.91
N GLU A 78 -16.65 -1.21 -25.66
CA GLU A 78 -16.31 -2.19 -24.63
C GLU A 78 -17.39 -3.29 -24.60
N SER A 79 -16.98 -4.47 -24.11
CA SER A 79 -17.86 -5.64 -24.03
C SER A 79 -17.79 -6.25 -22.64
N PHE A 80 -18.89 -6.88 -22.20
CA PHE A 80 -18.99 -7.58 -20.92
C PHE A 80 -19.84 -8.84 -21.04
N GLY A 81 -19.71 -9.71 -20.04
CA GLY A 81 -20.46 -10.97 -19.96
C GLY A 81 -19.80 -12.14 -20.67
N GLU A 82 -18.68 -11.94 -21.36
CA GLU A 82 -17.91 -12.98 -22.04
C GLU A 82 -17.31 -14.00 -21.07
N MET A 83 -16.98 -13.60 -19.84
CA MET A 83 -16.39 -14.50 -18.86
C MET A 83 -17.28 -15.70 -18.55
N ALA A 84 -18.57 -15.48 -18.33
CA ALA A 84 -19.52 -16.55 -18.07
C ALA A 84 -19.71 -17.49 -19.28
N LEU A 85 -19.57 -17.00 -20.52
CA LEU A 85 -19.62 -17.83 -21.72
C LEU A 85 -18.39 -18.73 -21.86
N ILE A 86 -17.22 -18.29 -21.37
CA ILE A 86 -15.96 -19.02 -21.45
C ILE A 86 -15.84 -20.04 -20.33
N SER A 87 -16.06 -19.59 -19.07
CA SER A 87 -15.97 -20.46 -17.88
C SER A 87 -17.13 -21.43 -17.75
N ARG A 88 -18.26 -21.12 -18.37
CA ARG A 88 -19.56 -21.81 -18.20
C ARG A 88 -20.08 -21.76 -16.76
N GLU A 89 -19.64 -20.75 -16.03
CA GLU A 89 -20.05 -20.47 -14.66
C GLU A 89 -21.12 -19.37 -14.63
N ALA A 90 -21.65 -19.11 -13.46
CA ALA A 90 -22.58 -18.00 -13.23
C ALA A 90 -21.90 -16.65 -13.48
N ARG A 91 -22.69 -15.59 -13.68
CA ARG A 91 -22.21 -14.22 -13.80
C ARG A 91 -21.35 -13.83 -12.59
N SER A 92 -20.16 -13.35 -12.83
CA SER A 92 -19.20 -12.97 -11.79
C SER A 92 -19.48 -11.58 -11.16
N ALA A 93 -20.38 -10.81 -11.77
CA ALA A 93 -20.77 -9.47 -11.33
C ALA A 93 -22.13 -9.07 -11.90
N SER A 94 -22.80 -8.12 -11.26
CA SER A 94 -23.99 -7.44 -11.77
C SER A 94 -23.59 -6.29 -12.68
N VAL A 95 -24.36 -6.04 -13.72
CA VAL A 95 -24.17 -4.90 -14.65
C VAL A 95 -25.44 -4.09 -14.72
N THR A 96 -25.34 -2.78 -14.47
CA THR A 96 -26.45 -1.83 -14.44
C THR A 96 -26.19 -0.69 -15.41
N ALA A 97 -27.20 -0.30 -16.19
CA ALA A 97 -27.12 0.85 -17.11
C ALA A 97 -27.11 2.17 -16.32
N LEU A 98 -26.09 3.00 -16.52
CA LEU A 98 -25.98 4.33 -15.88
C LEU A 98 -26.78 5.41 -16.59
N GLU A 99 -27.11 5.18 -17.85
CA GLU A 99 -27.90 6.02 -18.72
C GLU A 99 -28.59 5.13 -19.76
N ARG A 100 -29.43 5.69 -20.63
CA ARG A 100 -29.99 4.90 -21.75
C ARG A 100 -28.87 4.31 -22.59
N THR A 101 -28.73 2.98 -22.54
CA THR A 101 -27.60 2.24 -23.09
C THR A 101 -28.07 1.26 -24.16
N GLU A 102 -27.44 1.36 -25.33
CA GLU A 102 -27.67 0.47 -26.46
C GLU A 102 -26.54 -0.53 -26.57
N CYS A 103 -26.87 -1.82 -26.60
CA CYS A 103 -25.91 -2.92 -26.71
C CYS A 103 -26.21 -3.84 -27.89
N LEU A 104 -25.16 -4.49 -28.38
CA LEU A 104 -25.28 -5.67 -29.27
C LEU A 104 -25.09 -6.91 -28.39
N ARG A 105 -26.09 -7.77 -28.36
CA ARG A 105 -26.10 -9.03 -27.62
C ARG A 105 -25.68 -10.18 -28.55
N LEU A 106 -24.75 -11.01 -28.10
CA LEU A 106 -24.34 -12.25 -28.76
C LEU A 106 -24.58 -13.41 -27.81
N GLU A 107 -25.39 -14.38 -28.27
CA GLU A 107 -25.69 -15.58 -27.50
C GLU A 107 -24.52 -16.55 -27.48
N GLN A 108 -24.51 -17.47 -26.50
CA GLN A 108 -23.44 -18.44 -26.24
C GLN A 108 -23.10 -19.29 -27.47
N GLU A 109 -24.13 -19.74 -28.23
CA GLU A 109 -23.93 -20.56 -29.43
C GLU A 109 -23.09 -19.81 -30.48
N GLY A 110 -23.41 -18.55 -30.74
CA GLY A 110 -22.68 -17.71 -31.67
C GLY A 110 -21.26 -17.41 -31.21
N PHE A 111 -21.08 -17.14 -29.92
CA PHE A 111 -19.78 -16.92 -29.32
C PHE A 111 -18.89 -18.18 -29.38
N SER A 112 -19.44 -19.36 -29.04
CA SER A 112 -18.71 -20.64 -29.12
C SER A 112 -18.33 -20.98 -30.55
N ALA A 113 -19.24 -20.80 -31.49
CA ALA A 113 -18.94 -21.05 -32.91
C ALA A 113 -17.82 -20.16 -33.46
N LEU A 114 -17.70 -18.90 -32.96
CA LEU A 114 -16.61 -18.02 -33.32
C LEU A 114 -15.29 -18.46 -32.70
N LEU A 115 -15.29 -18.86 -31.43
CA LEU A 115 -14.08 -19.37 -30.78
C LEU A 115 -13.50 -20.58 -31.52
N ASP A 116 -14.35 -21.49 -31.98
CA ASP A 116 -13.95 -22.71 -32.66
C ASP A 116 -13.46 -22.45 -34.11
N GLN A 117 -14.04 -21.47 -34.79
CA GLN A 117 -13.83 -21.25 -36.23
C GLN A 117 -12.87 -20.10 -36.57
N ASP A 118 -12.62 -19.19 -35.65
CA ASP A 118 -11.76 -18.03 -35.90
C ASP A 118 -10.63 -17.89 -34.86
N PRO A 119 -9.41 -18.38 -35.20
CA PRO A 119 -8.28 -18.32 -34.27
C PRO A 119 -7.92 -16.89 -33.83
N LEU A 120 -8.17 -15.88 -34.67
CA LEU A 120 -7.90 -14.48 -34.33
C LEU A 120 -8.87 -14.00 -33.26
N PHE A 121 -10.16 -14.39 -33.33
CA PHE A 121 -11.14 -14.10 -32.29
C PHE A 121 -10.74 -14.73 -30.96
N ALA A 122 -10.37 -16.01 -30.95
CA ALA A 122 -9.89 -16.70 -29.75
C ALA A 122 -8.66 -16.00 -29.13
N GLN A 123 -7.71 -15.56 -29.93
CA GLN A 123 -6.54 -14.80 -29.46
C GLN A 123 -6.95 -13.44 -28.86
N ARG A 124 -7.91 -12.74 -29.46
CA ARG A 124 -8.43 -11.47 -28.95
C ARG A 124 -9.12 -11.63 -27.61
N VAL A 125 -9.99 -12.63 -27.50
CA VAL A 125 -10.65 -12.97 -26.24
C VAL A 125 -9.63 -13.24 -25.15
N ALA A 126 -8.63 -14.10 -25.40
CA ALA A 126 -7.58 -14.39 -24.44
C ALA A 126 -6.82 -13.14 -24.00
N LYS A 127 -6.48 -12.24 -24.94
CA LYS A 127 -5.79 -10.97 -24.63
C LYS A 127 -6.64 -10.05 -23.73
N VAL A 128 -7.92 -9.89 -24.02
CA VAL A 128 -8.85 -9.07 -23.24
C VAL A 128 -8.97 -9.61 -21.82
N LEU A 129 -9.15 -10.93 -21.67
CA LEU A 129 -9.25 -11.57 -20.37
C LEU A 129 -7.99 -11.43 -19.55
N THR A 130 -6.81 -11.67 -20.13
CA THR A 130 -5.53 -11.53 -19.45
C THR A 130 -5.35 -10.10 -18.91
N ARG A 131 -5.68 -9.09 -19.73
CA ARG A 131 -5.61 -7.70 -19.30
C ARG A 131 -6.57 -7.42 -18.12
N ARG A 132 -7.84 -7.86 -18.20
CA ARG A 132 -8.81 -7.64 -17.13
C ARG A 132 -8.43 -8.30 -15.81
N ILE A 133 -7.93 -9.54 -15.88
CA ILE A 133 -7.43 -10.23 -14.69
C ILE A 133 -6.29 -9.42 -14.06
N SER A 134 -5.30 -8.99 -14.86
CA SER A 134 -4.18 -8.19 -14.36
C SER A 134 -4.62 -6.84 -13.77
N GLU A 135 -5.62 -6.17 -14.34
CA GLU A 135 -6.16 -4.92 -13.82
C GLU A 135 -6.89 -5.12 -12.48
N ILE A 136 -7.68 -6.20 -12.34
CA ILE A 136 -8.37 -6.55 -11.09
C ILE A 136 -7.35 -6.89 -10.00
N ASP A 137 -6.36 -7.74 -10.29
CA ASP A 137 -5.32 -8.13 -9.34
C ASP A 137 -4.53 -6.90 -8.86
N ARG A 138 -4.13 -6.01 -9.78
CA ARG A 138 -3.43 -4.77 -9.43
C ARG A 138 -4.26 -3.88 -8.51
N LYS A 139 -5.52 -3.61 -8.86
CA LYS A 139 -6.41 -2.77 -8.05
C LYS A 139 -6.64 -3.36 -6.66
N THR A 140 -6.89 -4.66 -6.57
CA THR A 140 -7.09 -5.36 -5.29
C THR A 140 -5.84 -5.30 -4.42
N THR A 141 -4.66 -5.49 -5.01
CA THR A 141 -3.38 -5.41 -4.30
C THR A 141 -3.12 -3.99 -3.80
N GLU A 142 -3.33 -2.96 -4.63
CA GLU A 142 -3.16 -1.55 -4.24
C GLU A 142 -4.09 -1.16 -3.08
N GLU A 143 -5.37 -1.58 -3.12
CA GLU A 143 -6.33 -1.31 -2.05
C GLU A 143 -5.97 -2.03 -0.74
N LEU A 144 -5.52 -3.28 -0.82
CA LEU A 144 -5.07 -4.05 0.34
C LEU A 144 -3.84 -3.41 0.99
N LEU A 145 -2.86 -2.97 0.17
CA LEU A 145 -1.68 -2.26 0.66
C LEU A 145 -2.04 -0.91 1.29
N ALA A 146 -2.97 -0.16 0.70
CA ALA A 146 -3.44 1.10 1.28
C ALA A 146 -4.13 0.88 2.63
N ALA A 147 -4.99 -0.15 2.75
CA ALA A 147 -5.63 -0.52 4.01
C ALA A 147 -4.61 -0.96 5.07
N TYR A 148 -3.63 -1.78 4.69
CA TYR A 148 -2.53 -2.19 5.56
C TYR A 148 -1.76 -0.98 6.10
N ARG A 149 -1.36 -0.05 5.22
CA ARG A 149 -0.64 1.18 5.60
C ARG A 149 -1.45 2.03 6.59
N ALA A 150 -2.74 2.21 6.31
CA ALA A 150 -3.64 2.96 7.18
C ALA A 150 -3.81 2.31 8.56
N LEU A 151 -3.92 0.98 8.63
CA LEU A 151 -4.00 0.24 9.89
C LEU A 151 -2.71 0.35 10.71
N MET A 152 -1.54 0.17 10.09
CA MET A 152 -0.25 0.28 10.78
C MET A 152 -0.06 1.67 11.37
N PHE A 153 -0.36 2.71 10.60
CA PHE A 153 -0.29 4.08 11.08
C PHE A 153 -1.34 4.39 12.16
N GLY A 154 -2.55 3.82 12.03
CA GLY A 154 -3.60 3.93 13.04
C GLY A 154 -3.19 3.33 14.38
N PHE A 155 -2.53 2.17 14.39
CA PHE A 155 -2.00 1.56 15.63
C PHE A 155 -0.89 2.40 16.25
N ALA A 156 0.01 2.95 15.45
CA ALA A 156 1.05 3.86 15.94
C ALA A 156 0.41 5.10 16.62
N ASN A 157 -0.55 5.76 15.97
CA ASN A 157 -1.26 6.91 16.53
C ASN A 157 -2.01 6.59 17.82
N LEU A 158 -2.63 5.41 17.93
CA LEU A 158 -3.31 4.98 19.17
C LEU A 158 -2.34 4.86 20.34
N THR A 159 -1.13 4.37 20.09
CA THR A 159 -0.10 4.28 21.13
C THR A 159 0.44 5.65 21.50
N ASP A 160 0.75 6.47 20.49
CA ASP A 160 1.28 7.82 20.65
C ASP A 160 0.28 8.76 21.37
N SER A 161 -1.02 8.54 21.18
CA SER A 161 -2.07 9.33 21.87
C SER A 161 -2.05 9.21 23.40
N ARG A 162 -1.38 8.20 23.97
CA ARG A 162 -1.14 8.05 25.41
C ARG A 162 0.12 8.78 25.88
N ASP A 163 1.04 9.10 24.96
CA ASP A 163 2.26 9.85 25.26
C ASP A 163 1.99 11.35 24.96
N PRO A 164 2.41 12.29 25.80
CA PRO A 164 2.26 13.71 25.51
C PRO A 164 3.16 14.22 24.35
N GLU A 165 3.85 13.34 23.66
CA GLU A 165 4.53 13.69 22.41
C GLU A 165 3.49 13.98 21.32
N THR A 166 3.75 14.92 20.45
CA THR A 166 2.74 15.46 19.52
C THR A 166 2.57 14.55 18.31
N GLY A 167 1.32 14.40 17.80
CA GLY A 167 0.98 13.52 16.68
C GLY A 167 1.76 13.76 15.39
N SER A 168 2.42 14.91 15.24
CA SER A 168 3.32 15.20 14.12
C SER A 168 4.67 14.49 14.23
N HIS A 169 5.06 13.95 15.40
CA HIS A 169 6.28 13.17 15.60
C HIS A 169 6.35 11.96 14.68
N LEU A 170 5.28 11.19 14.58
CA LEU A 170 5.23 9.99 13.74
C LEU A 170 5.42 10.31 12.25
N GLU A 171 4.84 11.42 11.78
CA GLU A 171 5.00 11.88 10.40
C GLU A 171 6.45 12.35 10.13
N ARG A 172 7.04 13.09 11.07
CA ARG A 172 8.41 13.57 10.94
C ARG A 172 9.41 12.44 10.95
N THR A 173 9.36 11.55 11.95
CA THR A 173 10.30 10.42 12.07
C THR A 173 10.21 9.47 10.89
N ARG A 174 9.01 9.16 10.40
CA ARG A 174 8.78 8.42 9.17
C ARG A 174 9.45 9.09 7.97
N GLY A 175 9.28 10.39 7.81
CA GLY A 175 9.91 11.18 6.74
C GLY A 175 11.43 11.14 6.81
N TYR A 176 12.01 11.26 8.00
CA TYR A 176 13.47 11.18 8.21
C TYR A 176 14.00 9.78 7.87
N CYS A 177 13.32 8.72 8.30
CA CYS A 177 13.71 7.35 7.98
C CYS A 177 13.76 7.10 6.47
N VAL A 178 12.74 7.52 5.74
CA VAL A 178 12.68 7.38 4.28
C VAL A 178 13.79 8.19 3.60
N LEU A 179 13.93 9.45 3.97
CA LEU A 179 14.97 10.31 3.38
C LEU A 179 16.36 9.72 3.60
N LEU A 180 16.65 9.26 4.82
CA LEU A 180 17.93 8.64 5.14
C LEU A 180 18.14 7.36 4.32
N ALA A 181 17.14 6.47 4.24
CA ALA A 181 17.20 5.25 3.46
C ALA A 181 17.43 5.53 1.95
N GLN A 182 16.76 6.52 1.38
CA GLN A 182 16.97 6.96 -0.01
C GLN A 182 18.40 7.47 -0.25
N LYS A 183 18.98 8.19 0.70
CA LYS A 183 20.38 8.67 0.60
C LYS A 183 21.38 7.55 0.81
N LEU A 184 21.09 6.59 1.66
CA LEU A 184 21.89 5.38 1.85
C LEU A 184 21.88 4.47 0.59
N ALA A 185 20.79 4.48 -0.19
CA ALA A 185 20.65 3.66 -1.42
C ALA A 185 21.72 3.96 -2.49
N ILE A 186 22.30 5.16 -2.49
CA ILE A 186 23.37 5.53 -3.40
C ILE A 186 24.78 5.31 -2.81
N HIS A 187 24.89 5.05 -1.50
CA HIS A 187 26.17 4.83 -0.85
C HIS A 187 26.66 3.39 -1.02
N PRO A 188 27.92 3.13 -1.44
CA PRO A 188 28.43 1.77 -1.77
C PRO A 188 28.22 0.74 -0.66
N ARG A 189 28.34 1.14 0.62
CA ARG A 189 28.19 0.23 1.78
C ARG A 189 26.77 -0.29 1.94
N TYR A 190 25.73 0.50 1.60
CA TYR A 190 24.34 0.19 1.90
C TYR A 190 23.48 -0.10 0.68
N LYS A 191 23.97 0.23 -0.53
CA LYS A 191 23.23 0.10 -1.78
C LYS A 191 22.55 -1.26 -1.97
N ALA A 192 23.22 -2.35 -1.59
CA ALA A 192 22.68 -3.70 -1.76
C ALA A 192 21.49 -3.98 -0.82
N SER A 193 21.42 -3.33 0.34
CA SER A 193 20.37 -3.52 1.35
C SER A 193 19.22 -2.52 1.21
N MET A 194 19.43 -1.38 0.54
CA MET A 194 18.44 -0.32 0.35
C MET A 194 17.62 -0.55 -0.91
N THR A 195 16.84 -1.63 -0.95
CA THR A 195 15.88 -1.88 -2.04
C THR A 195 14.67 -0.95 -1.92
N GLN A 196 13.87 -0.82 -2.98
CA GLN A 196 12.63 -0.05 -2.92
C GLN A 196 11.67 -0.65 -1.89
N ASP A 197 11.58 -1.97 -1.80
CA ASP A 197 10.76 -2.67 -0.80
C ASP A 197 11.20 -2.29 0.63
N PHE A 198 12.51 -2.25 0.91
CA PHE A 198 13.02 -1.82 2.22
C PHE A 198 12.61 -0.37 2.54
N ILE A 199 12.69 0.54 1.55
CA ILE A 199 12.30 1.94 1.73
C ILE A 199 10.79 2.08 1.97
N ASP A 200 9.99 1.31 1.24
CA ASP A 200 8.54 1.28 1.41
C ASP A 200 8.13 0.68 2.77
N GLU A 201 8.82 -0.37 3.21
CA GLU A 201 8.56 -0.99 4.50
C GLU A 201 8.98 -0.10 5.67
N ILE A 202 10.14 0.55 5.61
CA ILE A 202 10.56 1.46 6.69
C ILE A 202 9.62 2.65 6.82
N TYR A 203 9.04 3.15 5.71
CA TYR A 203 7.99 4.16 5.72
C TYR A 203 6.77 3.72 6.53
N ASN A 204 6.36 2.46 6.38
CA ASN A 204 5.15 1.94 7.02
C ASN A 204 5.38 1.52 8.47
N LEU A 205 6.60 1.10 8.83
CA LEU A 205 6.89 0.41 10.09
C LEU A 205 7.65 1.28 11.10
N SER A 206 8.40 2.30 10.67
CA SER A 206 9.10 3.19 11.60
C SER A 206 8.16 3.87 12.62
N PRO A 207 6.90 4.23 12.32
CA PRO A 207 5.99 4.76 13.33
C PRO A 207 5.68 3.79 14.48
N LEU A 208 5.90 2.49 14.28
CA LEU A 208 5.61 1.46 15.28
C LEU A 208 6.73 1.26 16.31
N HIS A 209 7.86 1.97 16.22
CA HIS A 209 9.01 1.78 17.09
C HIS A 209 8.65 1.77 18.57
N ASP A 210 7.74 2.62 18.97
CA ASP A 210 7.30 2.86 20.33
C ASP A 210 5.97 2.16 20.71
N ILE A 211 5.44 1.24 19.87
CA ILE A 211 4.15 0.58 20.12
C ILE A 211 4.11 -0.15 21.47
N GLY A 212 5.25 -0.56 21.99
CA GLY A 212 5.36 -1.20 23.30
C GLY A 212 5.11 -0.28 24.49
N LYS A 213 5.05 1.05 24.31
CA LYS A 213 4.65 2.00 25.36
C LYS A 213 3.25 1.72 25.90
N VAL A 214 2.43 0.99 25.14
CA VAL A 214 1.10 0.51 25.60
C VAL A 214 1.19 -0.35 26.86
N ALA A 215 2.31 -1.05 27.08
CA ALA A 215 2.55 -1.89 28.22
C ALA A 215 3.15 -1.15 29.43
N ILE A 216 3.52 0.12 29.28
CA ILE A 216 4.11 0.91 30.37
C ILE A 216 3.01 1.50 31.24
N PRO A 217 3.10 1.39 32.59
CA PRO A 217 2.15 1.98 33.50
C PRO A 217 2.07 3.51 33.36
N ASP A 218 0.86 4.06 33.41
CA ASP A 218 0.61 5.53 33.28
C ASP A 218 1.38 6.35 34.32
N ALA A 219 1.56 5.84 35.52
CA ALA A 219 2.34 6.49 36.56
C ALA A 219 3.81 6.74 36.18
N ILE A 220 4.34 5.97 35.23
CA ILE A 220 5.70 6.11 34.71
C ILE A 220 5.67 6.85 33.36
N LEU A 221 4.81 6.44 32.44
CA LEU A 221 4.71 7.03 31.12
C LEU A 221 4.38 8.52 31.16
N LEU A 222 3.42 8.89 32.01
CA LEU A 222 2.90 10.28 32.15
C LEU A 222 3.53 11.05 33.32
N LYS A 223 4.61 10.54 33.90
CA LYS A 223 5.21 11.17 35.06
C LYS A 223 5.71 12.60 34.74
N PRO A 224 5.19 13.62 35.45
CA PRO A 224 5.58 15.01 35.23
C PRO A 224 6.95 15.36 35.85
N ALA A 225 7.87 14.41 36.02
CA ALA A 225 9.20 14.53 36.60
C ALA A 225 10.21 13.55 35.97
N ARG A 226 11.49 13.75 36.15
CA ARG A 226 12.50 12.76 35.71
C ARG A 226 12.19 11.39 36.32
N LEU A 227 12.33 10.34 35.51
CA LEU A 227 12.21 8.97 36.00
C LEU A 227 13.36 8.66 36.95
N THR A 228 13.08 7.86 37.98
CA THR A 228 14.15 7.23 38.80
C THR A 228 14.84 6.16 37.97
N ASP A 229 15.95 5.61 38.46
CA ASP A 229 16.67 4.53 37.75
C ASP A 229 15.78 3.29 37.59
N GLU A 230 14.99 2.93 38.61
CA GLU A 230 14.04 1.80 38.55
C GLU A 230 12.90 2.05 37.57
N GLU A 231 12.35 3.27 37.54
CA GLU A 231 11.31 3.65 36.57
C GLU A 231 11.87 3.68 35.14
N LEU A 232 13.12 4.09 34.98
CA LEU A 232 13.80 4.09 33.67
C LEU A 232 13.98 2.64 33.17
N GLU A 233 14.33 1.68 34.03
CA GLU A 233 14.39 0.27 33.64
C GLU A 233 13.04 -0.26 33.23
N ILE A 234 11.95 0.14 33.89
CA ILE A 234 10.58 -0.21 33.46
C ILE A 234 10.28 0.46 32.12
N MET A 235 10.60 1.73 31.92
CA MET A 235 10.40 2.44 30.65
C MET A 235 11.12 1.73 29.49
N LYS A 236 12.34 1.28 29.68
CA LYS A 236 13.11 0.53 28.66
C LYS A 236 12.42 -0.74 28.18
N THR A 237 11.53 -1.32 28.99
CA THR A 237 10.82 -2.55 28.62
C THR A 237 9.82 -2.34 27.45
N HIS A 238 9.51 -1.08 27.04
CA HIS A 238 8.69 -0.86 25.85
C HIS A 238 9.28 -1.51 24.60
N THR A 239 10.62 -1.53 24.48
CA THR A 239 11.30 -2.16 23.33
C THR A 239 11.01 -3.66 23.24
N THR A 240 11.14 -4.37 24.36
CA THR A 240 10.87 -5.81 24.43
C THR A 240 9.38 -6.12 24.37
N ALA A 241 8.52 -5.29 24.93
CA ALA A 241 7.06 -5.43 24.86
C ALA A 241 6.55 -5.26 23.40
N GLY A 242 7.02 -4.26 22.69
CA GLY A 242 6.70 -4.05 21.27
C GLY A 242 7.18 -5.21 20.41
N ALA A 243 8.44 -5.63 20.60
CA ALA A 243 9.00 -6.79 19.89
C ALA A 243 8.21 -8.07 20.16
N ALA A 244 7.81 -8.34 21.42
CA ALA A 244 7.03 -9.53 21.79
C ALA A 244 5.65 -9.55 21.11
N ALA A 245 5.03 -8.40 20.86
CA ALA A 245 3.78 -8.31 20.10
C ALA A 245 3.98 -8.81 18.66
N PHE A 246 5.03 -8.35 17.97
CA PHE A 246 5.35 -8.81 16.62
C PHE A 246 5.84 -10.25 16.57
N GLN A 247 6.55 -10.73 17.59
CA GLN A 247 6.95 -12.14 17.69
C GLN A 247 5.72 -13.07 17.62
N LYS A 248 4.64 -12.76 18.34
CA LYS A 248 3.40 -13.52 18.29
C LYS A 248 2.73 -13.49 16.91
N VAL A 249 2.82 -12.37 16.20
CA VAL A 249 2.32 -12.27 14.82
C VAL A 249 3.15 -13.15 13.88
N MET A 250 4.47 -13.15 14.03
CA MET A 250 5.39 -13.97 13.22
C MET A 250 5.18 -15.47 13.40
N GLU A 251 4.70 -15.92 14.54
CA GLU A 251 4.31 -17.32 14.77
C GLU A 251 3.13 -17.75 13.90
N GLN A 252 2.24 -16.82 13.56
CA GLN A 252 1.05 -17.06 12.73
C GLN A 252 1.27 -16.70 11.27
N CYS A 253 2.09 -15.68 10.98
CA CYS A 253 2.35 -15.16 9.65
C CYS A 253 3.85 -14.91 9.45
N LYS A 254 4.48 -15.71 8.57
CA LYS A 254 5.93 -15.64 8.30
C LYS A 254 6.31 -14.54 7.29
N ALA A 255 5.59 -13.44 7.25
CA ALA A 255 5.91 -12.34 6.37
C ALA A 255 7.11 -11.53 6.92
N GLU A 256 8.08 -11.25 6.06
CA GLU A 256 9.33 -10.54 6.43
C GLU A 256 9.08 -9.14 6.97
N VAL A 257 8.00 -8.50 6.58
CA VAL A 257 7.58 -7.19 7.09
C VAL A 257 7.48 -7.15 8.62
N PHE A 258 7.02 -8.23 9.26
CA PHE A 258 6.94 -8.31 10.72
C PHE A 258 8.30 -8.50 11.38
N VAL A 259 9.28 -9.06 10.66
CA VAL A 259 10.68 -9.15 11.12
C VAL A 259 11.28 -7.76 11.22
N MET A 260 11.06 -6.89 10.24
CA MET A 260 11.51 -5.49 10.28
C MET A 260 10.85 -4.73 11.44
N ALA A 261 9.52 -4.84 11.62
CA ALA A 261 8.81 -4.21 12.73
C ALA A 261 9.34 -4.68 14.10
N HIS A 262 9.52 -5.98 14.27
CA HIS A 262 10.13 -6.57 15.48
C HIS A 262 11.51 -5.96 15.77
N ARG A 263 12.38 -5.89 14.76
CA ARG A 263 13.75 -5.37 14.91
C ARG A 263 13.77 -3.87 15.22
N ILE A 264 12.90 -3.08 14.59
CA ILE A 264 12.74 -1.66 14.89
C ILE A 264 12.34 -1.49 16.37
N CYS A 265 11.27 -2.14 16.81
CA CYS A 265 10.81 -2.06 18.19
C CYS A 265 11.90 -2.47 19.18
N LEU A 266 12.58 -3.60 18.93
CA LEU A 266 13.54 -4.15 19.87
C LEU A 266 14.82 -3.33 19.96
N HIS A 267 15.31 -2.78 18.84
CA HIS A 267 16.69 -2.31 18.74
C HIS A 267 16.87 -0.82 18.45
N HIS A 268 15.80 -0.02 18.36
CA HIS A 268 15.93 1.42 18.05
C HIS A 268 16.62 2.23 19.14
N HIS A 269 16.81 1.67 20.33
CA HIS A 269 17.62 2.26 21.42
C HIS A 269 18.99 1.62 21.60
N GLU A 270 19.41 0.74 20.70
CA GLU A 270 20.80 0.31 20.64
C GLU A 270 21.68 1.46 20.17
N LYS A 271 22.92 1.48 20.67
CA LYS A 271 23.92 2.50 20.32
C LYS A 271 25.10 1.88 19.60
N TRP A 272 25.66 2.63 18.67
CA TRP A 272 26.75 2.15 17.85
C TRP A 272 27.92 1.57 18.65
N ASP A 273 28.22 2.14 19.83
CA ASP A 273 29.28 1.71 20.73
C ASP A 273 28.91 0.52 21.64
N GLY A 274 27.68 0.00 21.59
CA GLY A 274 27.18 -1.08 22.41
C GLY A 274 26.68 -0.67 23.80
N SER A 275 26.67 0.62 24.12
CA SER A 275 26.14 1.11 25.40
C SER A 275 24.61 1.28 25.42
N GLY A 276 23.92 0.88 24.33
CA GLY A 276 22.47 0.90 24.19
C GLY A 276 21.77 -0.23 24.93
N TYR A 277 20.48 -0.43 24.66
CA TYR A 277 19.64 -1.47 25.22
C TYR A 277 18.64 -1.97 24.18
N PRO A 278 18.03 -3.17 24.33
CA PRO A 278 18.13 -4.10 25.47
C PRO A 278 19.24 -5.16 25.31
N ALA A 279 19.78 -5.35 24.10
CA ALA A 279 20.70 -6.44 23.79
C ALA A 279 22.18 -6.05 23.77
N HIS A 280 22.47 -4.76 23.96
CA HIS A 280 23.84 -4.19 23.93
C HIS A 280 24.60 -4.52 22.65
N LEU A 281 23.89 -4.49 21.51
CA LEU A 281 24.48 -4.69 20.19
C LEU A 281 25.36 -3.49 19.81
N ALA A 282 26.48 -3.78 19.12
CA ALA A 282 27.42 -2.74 18.67
C ALA A 282 27.65 -2.80 17.16
N GLY A 283 27.87 -1.65 16.57
CA GLY A 283 28.22 -1.52 15.14
C GLY A 283 27.23 -2.18 14.21
N ASP A 284 27.73 -2.98 13.29
CA ASP A 284 26.91 -3.66 12.27
C ASP A 284 26.04 -4.82 12.82
N ALA A 285 26.22 -5.20 14.10
CA ALA A 285 25.31 -6.17 14.74
C ALA A 285 23.93 -5.54 15.01
N ILE A 286 23.82 -4.22 15.07
CA ILE A 286 22.52 -3.53 15.17
C ILE A 286 21.82 -3.61 13.80
N PRO A 287 20.56 -4.09 13.74
CA PRO A 287 19.80 -4.12 12.49
C PRO A 287 19.76 -2.75 11.80
N LEU A 288 19.85 -2.76 10.48
CA LEU A 288 19.99 -1.55 9.67
C LEU A 288 18.81 -0.60 9.86
N GLU A 289 17.58 -1.14 9.86
CA GLU A 289 16.34 -0.43 10.12
C GLU A 289 16.30 0.22 11.51
N ALA A 290 16.88 -0.43 12.51
CA ALA A 290 16.96 0.09 13.87
C ALA A 290 17.96 1.24 13.97
N ARG A 291 19.12 1.16 13.28
CA ARG A 291 20.10 2.27 13.19
C ARG A 291 19.49 3.50 12.53
N ILE A 292 18.72 3.33 11.47
CA ILE A 292 18.01 4.41 10.77
C ILE A 292 16.99 5.05 11.72
N MET A 293 16.18 4.21 12.41
CA MET A 293 15.17 4.69 13.35
C MET A 293 15.79 5.44 14.53
N ALA A 294 16.87 4.93 15.13
CA ALA A 294 17.56 5.57 16.25
C ALA A 294 18.02 6.99 15.92
N LEU A 295 18.58 7.19 14.72
CA LEU A 295 19.04 8.52 14.28
C LEU A 295 17.86 9.46 14.03
N ALA A 296 16.77 8.97 13.40
CA ALA A 296 15.57 9.73 13.11
C ALA A 296 14.84 10.17 14.39
N ASP A 297 14.66 9.24 15.34
CA ASP A 297 13.97 9.50 16.60
C ASP A 297 14.71 10.52 17.46
N VAL A 298 16.02 10.34 17.66
CA VAL A 298 16.82 11.29 18.45
C VAL A 298 16.88 12.67 17.78
N TYR A 299 16.97 12.73 16.45
CA TYR A 299 16.93 14.00 15.72
C TYR A 299 15.62 14.76 15.98
N ASP A 300 14.47 14.05 15.89
CA ASP A 300 13.18 14.65 16.19
C ASP A 300 13.08 15.08 17.66
N ALA A 301 13.51 14.23 18.58
CA ALA A 301 13.50 14.49 20.02
C ALA A 301 14.32 15.72 20.43
N LEU A 302 15.40 16.03 19.73
CA LEU A 302 16.21 17.22 19.98
C LEU A 302 15.52 18.50 19.50
N LEU A 303 14.74 18.44 18.44
CA LEU A 303 14.02 19.56 17.84
C LEU A 303 12.63 19.78 18.45
N SER A 304 12.05 18.77 19.09
CA SER A 304 10.71 18.81 19.67
C SER A 304 10.69 19.32 21.11
N LYS A 305 9.59 19.98 21.49
CA LYS A 305 9.34 20.38 22.88
C LYS A 305 9.01 19.13 23.71
N ARG A 306 9.76 18.89 24.78
CA ARG A 306 9.45 17.84 25.77
C ARG A 306 9.09 18.46 27.11
N VAL A 307 8.40 17.69 27.95
CA VAL A 307 7.92 18.17 29.28
C VAL A 307 9.04 18.84 30.10
N TYR A 308 10.29 18.39 29.94
CA TYR A 308 11.44 18.83 30.74
C TYR A 308 12.51 19.58 29.94
N LYS A 309 12.35 19.73 28.61
CA LYS A 309 13.41 20.31 27.77
C LYS A 309 12.79 21.16 26.66
N ALA A 310 13.26 22.40 26.57
CA ALA A 310 12.95 23.24 25.41
C ALA A 310 13.59 22.65 24.14
N PRO A 311 12.98 22.83 22.96
CA PRO A 311 13.56 22.41 21.69
C PRO A 311 14.92 23.08 21.46
N MET A 312 15.85 22.33 20.91
CA MET A 312 17.14 22.85 20.48
C MET A 312 17.02 23.59 19.14
N SER A 313 17.92 24.55 18.92
CA SER A 313 18.03 25.16 17.58
C SER A 313 18.60 24.13 16.57
N TYR A 314 18.31 24.30 15.29
CA TYR A 314 18.90 23.47 14.24
C TYR A 314 20.43 23.39 14.31
N VAL A 315 21.09 24.52 14.60
CA VAL A 315 22.54 24.55 14.73
C VAL A 315 23.02 23.67 15.88
N ALA A 316 22.42 23.82 17.06
CA ALA A 316 22.76 23.00 18.21
C ALA A 316 22.49 21.52 18.02
N THR A 317 21.36 21.19 17.35
CA THR A 317 21.00 19.81 17.02
C THR A 317 22.04 19.19 16.08
N ARG A 318 22.47 19.89 15.03
CA ARG A 318 23.52 19.41 14.11
C ARG A 318 24.83 19.10 14.85
N GLU A 319 25.22 19.95 15.78
CA GLU A 319 26.43 19.73 16.57
C GLU A 319 26.29 18.50 17.48
N GLU A 320 25.13 18.32 18.11
CA GLU A 320 24.91 17.20 19.01
C GLU A 320 24.89 15.86 18.22
N ILE A 321 24.25 15.81 17.07
CA ILE A 321 24.29 14.64 16.20
C ILE A 321 25.72 14.33 15.74
N ARG A 322 26.51 15.34 15.35
CA ARG A 322 27.92 15.14 14.98
C ARG A 322 28.76 14.57 16.10
N LYS A 323 28.60 15.09 17.32
CA LYS A 323 29.31 14.62 18.52
C LYS A 323 28.98 13.17 18.85
N SER A 324 27.74 12.74 18.53
CA SER A 324 27.24 11.40 18.79
C SER A 324 27.62 10.39 17.69
N SER A 325 28.31 10.83 16.62
CA SER A 325 28.82 9.98 15.55
C SER A 325 29.86 9.00 16.09
N GLY A 326 29.70 7.71 15.75
CA GLY A 326 30.60 6.64 16.20
C GLY A 326 30.40 6.18 17.64
N THR A 327 29.55 6.86 18.41
CA THR A 327 29.15 6.45 19.77
C THR A 327 27.68 6.06 19.80
N TYR A 328 26.79 6.99 19.57
CA TYR A 328 25.35 6.70 19.51
C TYR A 328 24.94 6.19 18.12
N PHE A 329 25.42 6.84 17.06
CA PHE A 329 24.99 6.61 15.68
C PHE A 329 26.10 6.03 14.81
N ASP A 330 25.67 5.28 13.78
CA ASP A 330 26.54 4.86 12.68
C ASP A 330 27.20 6.09 12.04
N PRO A 331 28.54 6.15 12.00
CA PRO A 331 29.26 7.34 11.51
C PRO A 331 28.95 7.65 10.04
N VAL A 332 28.76 6.64 9.20
CA VAL A 332 28.42 6.84 7.78
C VAL A 332 26.99 7.41 7.64
N MET A 333 26.03 6.91 8.42
CA MET A 333 24.68 7.47 8.41
C MET A 333 24.65 8.91 8.90
N THR A 334 25.43 9.22 9.94
CA THR A 334 25.57 10.58 10.45
C THR A 334 26.15 11.52 9.40
N GLU A 335 27.20 11.11 8.68
CA GLU A 335 27.80 11.89 7.60
C GLU A 335 26.79 12.18 6.48
N ILE A 336 26.10 11.13 5.99
CA ILE A 336 25.08 11.26 4.94
C ILE A 336 23.93 12.17 5.39
N MET A 337 23.47 12.05 6.64
CA MET A 337 22.46 12.96 7.19
C MET A 337 22.95 14.40 7.19
N MET A 338 24.20 14.66 7.63
CA MET A 338 24.78 16.01 7.68
C MET A 338 24.96 16.63 6.28
N GLU A 339 25.34 15.85 5.28
CA GLU A 339 25.41 16.31 3.90
C GLU A 339 24.05 16.72 3.33
N ASN A 340 22.95 16.13 3.83
CA ASN A 340 21.59 16.37 3.38
C ASN A 340 20.73 17.10 4.41
N ILE A 341 21.30 17.69 5.43
CA ILE A 341 20.58 18.17 6.63
C ILE A 341 19.46 19.17 6.34
N GLN A 342 19.59 19.96 5.27
CA GLN A 342 18.56 20.93 4.87
C GLN A 342 17.23 20.24 4.53
N LEU A 343 17.26 19.05 3.90
CA LEU A 343 16.08 18.29 3.58
C LEU A 343 15.39 17.74 4.85
N PHE A 344 16.17 17.34 5.86
CA PHE A 344 15.63 16.95 7.16
C PHE A 344 14.95 18.12 7.88
N GLU A 345 15.56 19.30 7.82
CA GLU A 345 14.96 20.51 8.39
C GLU A 345 13.68 20.94 7.65
N GLU A 346 13.60 20.71 6.33
CA GLU A 346 12.38 20.94 5.55
C GLU A 346 11.24 20.02 5.99
N ILE A 347 11.53 18.72 6.23
CA ILE A 347 10.55 17.77 6.78
C ILE A 347 10.08 18.27 8.16
N HIS A 348 10.99 18.68 9.03
CA HIS A 348 10.63 19.21 10.35
C HIS A 348 9.69 20.42 10.24
N ARG A 349 10.00 21.38 9.36
CA ARG A 349 9.21 22.60 9.18
C ARG A 349 7.83 22.34 8.57
N SER A 350 7.72 21.35 7.67
CA SER A 350 6.45 21.03 7.02
C SER A 350 5.44 20.32 7.93
N HIS A 351 5.90 19.75 9.04
CA HIS A 351 5.09 19.06 10.03
C HIS A 351 5.25 19.66 11.43
N GLN A 352 5.32 21.00 11.52
CA GLN A 352 5.32 21.68 12.82
C GLN A 352 3.96 21.53 13.50
N ASP A 353 4.01 21.28 14.81
CA ASP A 353 2.83 21.26 15.65
C ASP A 353 2.21 22.66 15.67
N SER A 354 0.93 22.78 15.35
CA SER A 354 0.15 24.02 15.38
C SER A 354 -0.24 24.42 16.80
#